data_d4eed4e9a2123ef2afb9aa64ca3ab476
#
_entry.id   d4eed4e9a2123ef2afb9aa64ca3ab476
#
_cell.length_a   1.000
_cell.length_b   1.000
_cell.length_c   1.000
_cell.angle_alpha   90.00
_cell.angle_beta   90.00
_cell.angle_gamma   90.00
#
_symmetry.space_group_name_H-M   'P 1'
#
loop_
_entity.id
_entity.type
_entity.pdbx_description
1 polymer ?
#
loop_
_entity_poly.entity_id
_entity_poly.type
_entity_poly.pdbx_seq_one_letter_code
_entity_poly.pdbx_strand_id
1 'polypeptide(L)'
;MIFIIIGKIKIIKYMEAHMNEVKAEKLGEAWPTVEVRYTHETTQVMAAEVIEKIPPLLMEFRCAYCERVFGSLSELQAHYTSEHPDAVVPRIITLHINGRYCQVLVEPHWTLKRTLQYRLGLTGAKEMCDKGVCGSCTVIMDGRPILSCTTLAVECEGKDIQTIEGIAAELKNKPLSDAYCRWDAMQCGYCTPGFLVTAKALLDKFPEPTEEQIKEALAGNICSCGTYPRHITAIMEAADKMKHGA
;
A
#
# COMPACT_ATOMS: atom_id res chain seq x y z
N MET A 1 9.89 12.82 -21.39
CA MET A 1 8.48 12.47 -21.65
C MET A 1 8.29 11.14 -22.41
N ILE A 2 9.18 10.73 -23.30
CA ILE A 2 9.06 9.50 -24.13
C ILE A 2 9.41 8.22 -23.35
N PHE A 3 10.31 8.28 -22.39
CA PHE A 3 10.73 7.08 -21.60
C PHE A 3 9.69 6.56 -20.61
N ILE A 4 8.82 7.43 -20.08
CA ILE A 4 7.76 7.05 -19.13
C ILE A 4 6.64 6.29 -19.85
N ILE A 5 6.36 6.65 -21.10
CA ILE A 5 5.34 5.98 -21.93
C ILE A 5 5.78 4.55 -22.29
N ILE A 6 7.07 4.35 -22.59
CA ILE A 6 7.61 3.01 -22.94
C ILE A 6 7.61 2.08 -21.72
N GLY A 7 7.89 2.58 -20.53
CA GLY A 7 7.82 1.78 -19.28
C GLY A 7 6.40 1.32 -18.95
N LYS A 8 5.41 2.22 -19.05
CA LYS A 8 4.00 1.88 -18.81
C LYS A 8 3.46 0.86 -19.82
N ILE A 9 3.78 1.02 -21.10
CA ILE A 9 3.33 0.08 -22.15
C ILE A 9 3.95 -1.31 -21.97
N LYS A 10 5.21 -1.42 -21.56
CA LYS A 10 5.84 -2.72 -21.28
C LYS A 10 5.25 -3.42 -20.05
N ILE A 11 4.94 -2.69 -18.99
CA ILE A 11 4.30 -3.24 -17.77
C ILE A 11 2.88 -3.72 -18.08
N ILE A 12 2.10 -2.95 -18.83
CA ILE A 12 0.74 -3.33 -19.21
C ILE A 12 0.77 -4.58 -20.12
N LYS A 13 1.63 -4.64 -21.13
CA LYS A 13 1.80 -5.82 -21.99
C LYS A 13 2.32 -7.05 -21.23
N TYR A 14 3.21 -6.87 -20.26
CA TYR A 14 3.69 -7.96 -19.42
C TYR A 14 2.58 -8.49 -18.50
N MET A 15 1.76 -7.61 -17.91
CA MET A 15 0.61 -8.00 -17.10
C MET A 15 -0.49 -8.66 -17.94
N GLU A 16 -0.76 -8.15 -19.16
CA GLU A 16 -1.73 -8.76 -20.08
C GLU A 16 -1.28 -10.14 -20.55
N ALA A 17 -0.01 -10.35 -20.86
CA ALA A 17 0.53 -11.64 -21.25
C ALA A 17 0.46 -12.66 -20.10
N HIS A 18 0.85 -12.29 -18.89
CA HIS A 18 0.78 -13.18 -17.71
C HIS A 18 -0.62 -13.42 -17.19
N MET A 19 -1.51 -12.43 -17.26
CA MET A 19 -2.92 -12.62 -16.91
C MET A 19 -3.64 -13.54 -17.91
N ASN A 20 -3.25 -13.54 -19.17
CA ASN A 20 -3.86 -14.44 -20.16
C ASN A 20 -3.38 -15.89 -20.02
N GLU A 21 -2.15 -16.14 -19.58
CA GLU A 21 -1.68 -17.50 -19.28
C GLU A 21 -2.33 -18.10 -18.02
N VAL A 22 -2.61 -17.29 -17.00
CA VAL A 22 -3.30 -17.74 -15.78
C VAL A 22 -4.81 -17.97 -16.02
N LYS A 23 -5.40 -17.31 -17.02
CA LYS A 23 -6.84 -17.43 -17.34
C LYS A 23 -7.24 -18.71 -18.06
N ALA A 24 -6.30 -19.44 -18.65
CA ALA A 24 -6.64 -20.56 -19.53
C ALA A 24 -6.99 -21.87 -18.80
N GLU A 25 -6.59 -22.07 -17.54
CA GLU A 25 -6.69 -23.41 -16.94
C GLU A 25 -7.53 -23.58 -15.66
N LYS A 26 -7.95 -22.51 -14.95
CA LYS A 26 -8.55 -22.71 -13.61
C LYS A 26 -9.78 -21.89 -13.21
N LEU A 27 -10.33 -21.04 -14.07
CA LEU A 27 -11.52 -20.24 -13.69
C LEU A 27 -12.63 -20.34 -14.75
N GLY A 28 -13.57 -21.22 -14.50
CA GLY A 28 -14.73 -21.50 -15.37
C GLY A 28 -15.85 -20.48 -15.29
N GLU A 29 -15.58 -19.19 -15.12
CA GLU A 29 -16.57 -18.13 -15.35
C GLU A 29 -15.86 -16.81 -15.64
N ALA A 30 -16.31 -16.11 -16.70
CA ALA A 30 -15.68 -14.91 -17.21
C ALA A 30 -15.82 -13.74 -16.22
N TRP A 31 -14.69 -13.16 -15.83
CA TRP A 31 -14.65 -11.85 -15.20
C TRP A 31 -15.09 -10.79 -16.23
N PRO A 32 -15.93 -9.81 -15.85
CA PRO A 32 -16.26 -8.73 -16.76
C PRO A 32 -15.00 -7.96 -17.12
N THR A 33 -14.66 -7.95 -18.40
CA THR A 33 -13.60 -7.11 -18.97
C THR A 33 -14.04 -5.67 -18.87
N VAL A 34 -13.42 -4.90 -17.98
CA VAL A 34 -13.59 -3.46 -17.93
C VAL A 34 -12.58 -2.85 -18.88
N GLU A 35 -13.06 -2.31 -20.01
CA GLU A 35 -12.25 -1.47 -20.89
C GLU A 35 -11.95 -0.15 -20.18
N VAL A 36 -10.72 0.02 -19.73
CA VAL A 36 -10.29 1.26 -19.09
C VAL A 36 -9.70 2.19 -20.14
N ARG A 37 -10.46 3.19 -20.55
CA ARG A 37 -9.96 4.29 -21.35
C ARG A 37 -9.40 5.38 -20.43
N TYR A 38 -8.10 5.54 -20.44
CA TYR A 38 -7.42 6.59 -19.66
C TYR A 38 -7.59 7.96 -20.34
N THR A 39 -8.41 8.83 -19.79
CA THR A 39 -8.34 10.28 -20.01
C THR A 39 -7.80 10.93 -18.73
N HIS A 40 -7.18 12.10 -18.85
CA HIS A 40 -6.50 12.77 -17.71
C HIS A 40 -7.44 13.10 -16.53
N GLU A 41 -8.76 13.08 -16.75
CA GLU A 41 -9.81 13.34 -15.76
C GLU A 41 -10.29 12.07 -15.03
N THR A 42 -10.08 10.88 -15.61
CA THR A 42 -10.61 9.61 -15.08
C THR A 42 -9.78 8.99 -13.97
N THR A 43 -8.55 9.44 -13.72
CA THR A 43 -7.68 8.87 -12.68
C THR A 43 -8.23 9.08 -11.26
N GLN A 44 -9.04 10.10 -11.04
CA GLN A 44 -9.61 10.41 -9.72
C GLN A 44 -10.85 9.57 -9.38
N VAL A 45 -11.68 9.28 -10.39
CA VAL A 45 -12.92 8.50 -10.21
C VAL A 45 -12.62 7.02 -10.02
N MET A 46 -11.58 6.50 -10.68
CA MET A 46 -11.25 5.08 -10.66
C MET A 46 -10.70 4.57 -9.33
N ALA A 47 -10.01 5.41 -8.54
CA ALA A 47 -9.51 4.98 -7.23
C ALA A 47 -10.67 4.65 -6.26
N ALA A 48 -11.75 5.44 -6.29
CA ALA A 48 -12.92 5.21 -5.44
C ALA A 48 -13.79 4.04 -5.94
N GLU A 49 -14.04 3.93 -7.26
CA GLU A 49 -14.86 2.86 -7.83
C GLU A 49 -14.18 1.49 -7.82
N VAL A 50 -12.85 1.43 -7.98
CA VAL A 50 -12.10 0.17 -7.91
C VAL A 50 -12.09 -0.39 -6.49
N ILE A 51 -12.02 0.49 -5.48
CA ILE A 51 -12.07 0.07 -4.06
C ILE A 51 -13.47 -0.46 -3.71
N GLU A 52 -14.53 0.07 -4.30
CA GLU A 52 -15.91 -0.38 -4.05
C GLU A 52 -16.25 -1.72 -4.72
N LYS A 53 -15.54 -2.08 -5.81
CA LYS A 53 -15.76 -3.30 -6.60
C LYS A 53 -14.80 -4.45 -6.32
N ILE A 54 -13.90 -4.30 -5.34
CA ILE A 54 -13.11 -5.45 -4.86
C ILE A 54 -14.12 -6.38 -4.17
N PRO A 55 -14.42 -7.58 -4.74
CA PRO A 55 -15.29 -8.52 -4.05
C PRO A 55 -14.68 -8.80 -2.69
N PRO A 56 -15.49 -9.04 -1.64
CA PRO A 56 -14.95 -9.48 -0.36
C PRO A 56 -14.00 -10.64 -0.67
N LEU A 57 -12.72 -10.47 -0.28
CA LEU A 57 -11.71 -11.50 -0.47
C LEU A 57 -12.34 -12.80 0.01
N LEU A 58 -12.55 -13.74 -0.90
CA LEU A 58 -12.91 -15.10 -0.55
C LEU A 58 -11.75 -15.64 0.29
N MET A 59 -11.85 -15.44 1.60
CA MET A 59 -10.88 -15.96 2.54
C MET A 59 -11.07 -17.46 2.58
N GLU A 60 -10.24 -18.20 1.84
CA GLU A 60 -10.17 -19.63 2.03
C GLU A 60 -9.54 -19.91 3.40
N PHE A 61 -10.29 -20.54 4.27
CA PHE A 61 -9.79 -21.01 5.56
C PHE A 61 -9.04 -22.33 5.36
N ARG A 62 -7.79 -22.22 4.86
CA ARG A 62 -6.94 -23.37 4.54
C ARG A 62 -5.92 -23.60 5.68
N CYS A 63 -5.80 -24.86 6.11
CA CYS A 63 -4.75 -25.24 7.05
C CYS A 63 -3.38 -25.20 6.35
N ALA A 64 -2.41 -24.48 6.97
CA ALA A 64 -1.07 -24.35 6.42
C ALA A 64 -0.22 -25.64 6.54
N TYR A 65 -0.65 -26.59 7.35
CA TYR A 65 0.09 -27.83 7.61
C TYR A 65 -0.42 -29.03 6.80
N CYS A 66 -1.73 -29.14 6.58
CA CYS A 66 -2.33 -30.27 5.86
C CYS A 66 -3.16 -29.86 4.65
N GLU A 67 -3.18 -28.57 4.29
CA GLU A 67 -3.86 -27.99 3.14
C GLU A 67 -5.39 -28.18 3.10
N ARG A 68 -6.03 -28.78 4.11
CA ARG A 68 -7.49 -28.89 4.17
C ARG A 68 -8.14 -27.52 4.20
N VAL A 69 -9.26 -27.39 3.49
CA VAL A 69 -10.06 -26.16 3.41
C VAL A 69 -11.30 -26.32 4.30
N PHE A 70 -11.65 -25.26 5.02
CA PHE A 70 -12.76 -25.19 5.95
C PHE A 70 -13.74 -24.10 5.54
N GLY A 71 -15.01 -24.24 5.90
CA GLY A 71 -16.06 -23.28 5.61
C GLY A 71 -16.05 -22.05 6.52
N SER A 72 -15.38 -22.16 7.68
CA SER A 72 -15.31 -21.10 8.69
C SER A 72 -13.98 -21.08 9.43
N LEU A 73 -13.66 -19.93 10.04
CA LEU A 73 -12.49 -19.81 10.90
C LEU A 73 -12.61 -20.71 12.13
N SER A 74 -13.80 -20.84 12.71
CA SER A 74 -14.03 -21.68 13.90
C SER A 74 -13.70 -23.15 13.64
N GLU A 75 -14.07 -23.66 12.47
CA GLU A 75 -13.71 -25.01 12.02
C GLU A 75 -12.20 -25.15 11.84
N LEU A 76 -11.55 -24.17 11.22
CA LEU A 76 -10.10 -24.16 11.06
C LEU A 76 -9.38 -24.12 12.44
N GLN A 77 -9.87 -23.31 13.38
CA GLN A 77 -9.31 -23.24 14.72
C GLN A 77 -9.48 -24.56 15.49
N ALA A 78 -10.66 -25.17 15.41
CA ALA A 78 -10.91 -26.48 16.00
C ALA A 78 -9.98 -27.54 15.41
N HIS A 79 -9.79 -27.54 14.09
CA HIS A 79 -8.86 -28.42 13.40
C HIS A 79 -7.40 -28.25 13.89
N TYR A 80 -6.93 -26.97 14.04
CA TYR A 80 -5.60 -26.73 14.58
C TYR A 80 -5.45 -27.28 16.00
N THR A 81 -6.46 -27.10 16.85
CA THR A 81 -6.43 -27.59 18.23
C THR A 81 -6.38 -29.12 18.30
N SER A 82 -7.07 -29.81 17.39
CA SER A 82 -7.16 -31.27 17.39
C SER A 82 -6.01 -31.98 16.68
N GLU A 83 -5.64 -31.48 15.49
CA GLU A 83 -4.70 -32.15 14.57
C GLU A 83 -3.28 -31.59 14.62
N HIS A 84 -3.16 -30.31 15.04
CA HIS A 84 -1.89 -29.57 15.04
C HIS A 84 -1.74 -28.77 16.35
N PRO A 85 -1.69 -29.41 17.53
CA PRO A 85 -1.71 -28.70 18.81
C PRO A 85 -0.49 -27.79 19.03
N ASP A 86 0.63 -28.07 18.38
CA ASP A 86 1.84 -27.22 18.42
C ASP A 86 1.88 -26.14 17.34
N ALA A 87 0.83 -26.05 16.51
CA ALA A 87 0.80 -25.10 15.43
C ALA A 87 0.41 -23.69 15.88
N VAL A 88 0.95 -22.71 15.19
CA VAL A 88 0.57 -21.31 15.37
C VAL A 88 -0.82 -21.09 14.78
N VAL A 89 -1.80 -20.83 15.65
CA VAL A 89 -3.20 -20.65 15.23
C VAL A 89 -3.40 -19.26 14.61
N PRO A 90 -3.89 -19.17 13.36
CA PRO A 90 -4.26 -17.90 12.76
C PRO A 90 -5.38 -17.20 13.53
N ARG A 91 -5.39 -15.87 13.49
CA ARG A 91 -6.37 -15.03 14.17
C ARG A 91 -7.05 -14.11 13.19
N ILE A 92 -8.35 -13.87 13.38
CA ILE A 92 -9.00 -12.72 12.74
C ILE A 92 -8.73 -11.50 13.61
N ILE A 93 -8.20 -10.46 12.99
CA ILE A 93 -8.06 -9.13 13.58
C ILE A 93 -8.89 -8.12 12.80
N THR A 94 -9.34 -7.08 13.47
CA THR A 94 -10.03 -5.96 12.84
C THR A 94 -9.07 -4.80 12.71
N LEU A 95 -8.79 -4.38 11.48
CA LEU A 95 -7.96 -3.23 11.18
C LEU A 95 -8.81 -2.07 10.68
N HIS A 96 -8.44 -0.85 11.04
CA HIS A 96 -8.99 0.37 10.46
C HIS A 96 -7.97 0.94 9.48
N ILE A 97 -8.24 0.82 8.18
CA ILE A 97 -7.28 1.18 7.12
C ILE A 97 -7.95 2.11 6.13
N ASN A 98 -7.33 3.28 5.91
CA ASN A 98 -7.82 4.30 4.99
C ASN A 98 -9.29 4.67 5.23
N GLY A 99 -9.66 4.81 6.51
CA GLY A 99 -11.01 5.15 6.93
C GLY A 99 -12.04 4.01 6.86
N ARG A 100 -11.61 2.76 6.65
CA ARG A 100 -12.49 1.59 6.55
C ARG A 100 -12.08 0.49 7.52
N TYR A 101 -13.07 -0.13 8.15
CA TYR A 101 -12.84 -1.33 8.96
C TYR A 101 -12.79 -2.57 8.06
N CYS A 102 -11.79 -3.40 8.24
CA CYS A 102 -11.65 -4.67 7.56
C CYS A 102 -11.25 -5.76 8.54
N GLN A 103 -11.86 -6.93 8.40
CA GLN A 103 -11.46 -8.13 9.11
C GLN A 103 -10.50 -8.93 8.24
N VAL A 104 -9.40 -9.36 8.83
CA VAL A 104 -8.36 -10.07 8.10
C VAL A 104 -7.80 -11.22 8.93
N LEU A 105 -7.66 -12.38 8.28
CA LEU A 105 -7.02 -13.55 8.87
C LEU A 105 -5.50 -13.38 8.78
N VAL A 106 -4.83 -13.39 9.92
CA VAL A 106 -3.38 -13.27 10.02
C VAL A 106 -2.80 -14.36 10.89
N GLU A 107 -1.58 -14.77 10.56
CA GLU A 107 -0.77 -15.56 11.48
C GLU A 107 -0.06 -14.63 12.47
N PRO A 108 0.16 -15.03 13.74
CA PRO A 108 0.73 -14.16 14.76
C PRO A 108 2.08 -13.52 14.41
N HIS A 109 2.87 -14.17 13.56
CA HIS A 109 4.18 -13.67 13.12
C HIS A 109 4.11 -12.75 11.88
N TRP A 110 2.93 -12.53 11.31
CA TRP A 110 2.80 -11.67 10.14
C TRP A 110 3.01 -10.21 10.47
N THR A 111 3.85 -9.56 9.66
CA THR A 111 4.02 -8.11 9.74
C THR A 111 2.83 -7.40 9.12
N LEU A 112 2.61 -6.16 9.52
CA LEU A 112 1.61 -5.27 8.91
C LEU A 112 1.83 -5.16 7.40
N LYS A 113 3.08 -4.97 6.94
CA LYS A 113 3.41 -4.93 5.52
C LYS A 113 2.90 -6.17 4.78
N ARG A 114 3.20 -7.36 5.31
CA ARG A 114 2.77 -8.62 4.70
C ARG A 114 1.25 -8.71 4.63
N THR A 115 0.56 -8.31 5.68
CA THR A 115 -0.90 -8.29 5.74
C THR A 115 -1.49 -7.31 4.72
N LEU A 116 -0.96 -6.09 4.64
CA LEU A 116 -1.40 -5.10 3.65
C LEU A 116 -1.27 -5.62 2.22
N GLN A 117 -0.13 -6.22 1.86
CA GLN A 117 0.15 -6.67 0.51
C GLN A 117 -0.63 -7.95 0.14
N TYR A 118 -0.55 -8.98 0.98
CA TYR A 118 -1.04 -10.32 0.61
C TYR A 118 -2.49 -10.59 0.97
N ARG A 119 -3.04 -9.90 1.99
CA ARG A 119 -4.44 -10.06 2.38
C ARG A 119 -5.35 -8.96 1.87
N LEU A 120 -4.84 -7.74 1.80
CA LEU A 120 -5.66 -6.57 1.46
C LEU A 120 -5.35 -5.99 0.08
N GLY A 121 -4.34 -6.51 -0.64
CA GLY A 121 -3.97 -6.04 -1.96
C GLY A 121 -3.39 -4.62 -1.99
N LEU A 122 -3.06 -4.04 -0.81
CA LEU A 122 -2.48 -2.72 -0.67
C LEU A 122 -0.96 -2.81 -0.87
N THR A 123 -0.52 -2.71 -2.11
CA THR A 123 0.87 -2.95 -2.53
C THR A 123 1.75 -1.71 -2.48
N GLY A 124 1.22 -0.56 -2.06
CA GLY A 124 1.97 0.70 -1.98
C GLY A 124 3.04 0.71 -0.91
N ALA A 125 2.84 0.01 0.21
CA ALA A 125 3.90 -0.27 1.18
C ALA A 125 4.88 -1.28 0.55
N LYS A 126 6.02 -0.77 0.02
CA LYS A 126 6.95 -1.58 -0.78
C LYS A 126 7.92 -2.40 0.08
N GLU A 127 8.25 -3.59 -0.41
CA GLU A 127 9.30 -4.41 0.15
C GLU A 127 10.64 -4.14 -0.55
N MET A 128 11.57 -3.48 0.12
CA MET A 128 12.92 -3.24 -0.38
C MET A 128 13.99 -3.90 0.50
N CYS A 129 13.98 -3.66 1.82
CA CYS A 129 14.96 -4.25 2.72
C CYS A 129 14.38 -5.30 3.67
N ASP A 130 13.10 -5.18 4.05
CA ASP A 130 12.37 -6.00 5.02
C ASP A 130 13.06 -6.13 6.40
N LYS A 131 13.83 -5.11 6.77
CA LYS A 131 14.69 -5.09 7.97
C LYS A 131 14.60 -3.79 8.77
N GLY A 132 13.61 -2.94 8.48
CA GLY A 132 13.42 -1.68 9.20
C GLY A 132 14.42 -0.57 8.85
N VAL A 133 15.07 -0.61 7.68
CA VAL A 133 16.16 0.33 7.33
C VAL A 133 15.76 1.35 6.28
N CYS A 134 15.02 0.93 5.22
CA CYS A 134 14.94 1.72 3.99
C CYS A 134 13.72 2.67 3.88
N GLY A 135 12.73 2.56 4.74
CA GLY A 135 11.54 3.41 4.72
C GLY A 135 10.55 3.19 3.57
N SER A 136 10.82 2.27 2.63
CA SER A 136 9.91 2.03 1.48
C SER A 136 8.55 1.43 1.87
N CYS A 137 8.46 0.84 3.06
CA CYS A 137 7.24 0.26 3.63
C CYS A 137 6.53 1.19 4.61
N THR A 138 6.87 2.47 4.66
CA THR A 138 6.28 3.43 5.61
C THR A 138 4.77 3.54 5.40
N VAL A 139 4.03 3.50 6.51
CA VAL A 139 2.60 3.80 6.62
C VAL A 139 2.41 4.78 7.79
N ILE A 140 1.29 5.49 7.85
CA ILE A 140 0.94 6.29 9.02
C ILE A 140 0.06 5.44 9.93
N MET A 141 0.41 5.33 11.19
CA MET A 141 -0.39 4.67 12.22
C MET A 141 -0.62 5.63 13.39
N ASP A 142 -1.88 5.88 13.73
CA ASP A 142 -2.28 6.86 14.74
C ASP A 142 -1.57 8.23 14.56
N GLY A 143 -1.50 8.71 13.31
CA GLY A 143 -0.86 9.99 12.93
C GLY A 143 0.67 9.98 12.90
N ARG A 144 1.34 8.83 13.11
CA ARG A 144 2.81 8.72 13.11
C ARG A 144 3.30 7.82 11.99
N PRO A 145 4.34 8.20 11.26
CA PRO A 145 4.96 7.33 10.27
C PRO A 145 5.67 6.16 10.98
N ILE A 146 5.38 4.93 10.55
CA ILE A 146 5.97 3.71 11.07
C ILE A 146 6.44 2.80 9.93
N LEU A 147 7.34 1.89 10.22
CA LEU A 147 7.83 0.89 9.29
C LEU A 147 6.99 -0.38 9.38
N SER A 148 6.10 -0.60 8.42
CA SER A 148 5.17 -1.73 8.46
C SER A 148 5.84 -3.11 8.34
N CYS A 149 7.10 -3.18 7.90
CA CYS A 149 7.86 -4.44 7.85
C CYS A 149 8.36 -4.95 9.22
N THR A 150 8.40 -4.08 10.23
CA THR A 150 8.84 -4.43 11.60
C THR A 150 7.71 -4.37 12.62
N THR A 151 6.51 -4.04 12.20
CA THR A 151 5.31 -3.96 13.05
C THR A 151 4.48 -5.23 12.84
N LEU A 152 4.11 -5.92 13.91
CA LEU A 152 3.24 -7.10 13.82
C LEU A 152 1.80 -6.68 13.53
N ALA A 153 1.14 -7.40 12.62
CA ALA A 153 -0.25 -7.10 12.27
C ALA A 153 -1.20 -7.20 13.47
N VAL A 154 -0.95 -8.13 14.36
CA VAL A 154 -1.75 -8.35 15.58
C VAL A 154 -1.69 -7.17 16.57
N GLU A 155 -0.61 -6.37 16.54
CA GLU A 155 -0.45 -5.17 17.37
C GLU A 155 -1.18 -3.95 16.79
N CYS A 156 -1.65 -4.07 15.55
CA CYS A 156 -2.34 -2.99 14.84
C CYS A 156 -3.86 -3.03 15.05
N GLU A 157 -4.39 -3.98 15.80
CA GLU A 157 -5.82 -4.05 16.07
C GLU A 157 -6.30 -2.81 16.79
N GLY A 158 -7.37 -2.18 16.27
CA GLY A 158 -7.93 -0.93 16.79
C GLY A 158 -7.12 0.33 16.46
N LYS A 159 -6.06 0.24 15.67
CA LYS A 159 -5.25 1.39 15.23
C LYS A 159 -5.76 1.97 13.92
N ASP A 160 -5.62 3.30 13.77
CA ASP A 160 -5.89 3.98 12.51
C ASP A 160 -4.66 3.95 11.61
N ILE A 161 -4.81 3.33 10.43
CA ILE A 161 -3.71 3.11 9.50
C ILE A 161 -4.03 3.81 8.19
N GLN A 162 -3.10 4.64 7.71
CA GLN A 162 -3.18 5.26 6.39
C GLN A 162 -2.02 4.74 5.54
N THR A 163 -2.36 4.23 4.37
CA THR A 163 -1.39 3.82 3.34
C THR A 163 -1.36 4.82 2.21
N ILE A 164 -0.37 4.70 1.31
CA ILE A 164 -0.26 5.62 0.16
C ILE A 164 -1.52 5.59 -0.71
N GLU A 165 -2.22 4.46 -0.79
CA GLU A 165 -3.45 4.34 -1.56
C GLU A 165 -4.55 5.25 -1.01
N GLY A 166 -4.72 5.30 0.31
CA GLY A 166 -5.66 6.21 0.96
C GLY A 166 -5.22 7.68 0.84
N ILE A 167 -3.95 7.95 1.07
CA ILE A 167 -3.38 9.30 0.95
C ILE A 167 -3.55 9.84 -0.47
N ALA A 168 -3.29 9.03 -1.49
CA ALA A 168 -3.41 9.43 -2.89
C ALA A 168 -4.87 9.63 -3.35
N ALA A 169 -5.83 8.98 -2.69
CA ALA A 169 -7.25 9.12 -2.99
C ALA A 169 -7.84 10.46 -2.45
N GLU A 170 -7.20 11.09 -1.48
CA GLU A 170 -7.68 12.34 -0.90
C GLU A 170 -7.24 13.56 -1.72
N LEU A 171 -8.19 14.34 -2.23
CA LEU A 171 -7.93 15.54 -3.04
C LEU A 171 -7.03 16.57 -2.34
N LYS A 172 -7.13 16.69 -1.01
CA LYS A 172 -6.27 17.60 -0.24
C LYS A 172 -4.76 17.27 -0.35
N ASN A 173 -4.41 16.02 -0.66
CA ASN A 173 -3.03 15.57 -0.81
C ASN A 173 -2.52 15.68 -2.27
N LYS A 174 -3.40 16.06 -3.21
CA LYS A 174 -3.05 16.21 -4.62
C LYS A 174 -1.86 17.15 -4.87
N PRO A 175 -1.73 18.31 -4.20
CA PRO A 175 -0.58 19.19 -4.37
C PRO A 175 0.77 18.49 -4.16
N LEU A 176 0.85 17.55 -3.20
CA LEU A 176 2.07 16.79 -2.94
C LEU A 176 2.41 15.85 -4.11
N SER A 177 1.44 15.11 -4.61
CA SER A 177 1.64 14.22 -5.78
C SER A 177 1.99 15.01 -7.04
N ASP A 178 1.32 16.14 -7.28
CA ASP A 178 1.57 17.02 -8.44
C ASP A 178 2.97 17.64 -8.39
N ALA A 179 3.44 18.04 -7.20
CA ALA A 179 4.80 18.56 -7.01
C ALA A 179 5.85 17.48 -7.29
N TYR A 180 5.64 16.24 -6.82
CA TYR A 180 6.54 15.12 -7.12
C TYR A 180 6.63 14.83 -8.62
N CYS A 181 5.52 14.93 -9.35
CA CYS A 181 5.51 14.79 -10.81
C CYS A 181 6.23 15.95 -11.49
N ARG A 182 6.02 17.18 -11.03
CA ARG A 182 6.59 18.40 -11.64
C ARG A 182 8.10 18.45 -11.50
N TRP A 183 8.61 18.06 -10.34
CA TRP A 183 10.04 18.10 -10.03
C TRP A 183 10.78 16.80 -10.40
N ASP A 184 10.11 15.86 -11.09
CA ASP A 184 10.66 14.52 -11.37
C ASP A 184 11.31 13.92 -10.11
N ALA A 185 10.65 14.04 -8.96
CA ALA A 185 11.17 13.58 -7.67
C ALA A 185 11.20 12.04 -7.57
N MET A 186 11.19 11.37 -8.70
CA MET A 186 11.29 9.93 -8.83
C MET A 186 11.98 9.54 -10.14
N GLN A 187 12.68 8.40 -10.13
CA GLN A 187 13.17 7.77 -11.35
C GLN A 187 12.48 6.40 -11.53
N CYS A 188 12.92 5.37 -10.80
CA CYS A 188 12.25 4.06 -10.85
C CYS A 188 10.89 4.05 -10.13
N GLY A 189 10.63 4.99 -9.22
CA GLY A 189 9.39 5.13 -8.49
C GLY A 189 9.19 4.17 -7.31
N TYR A 190 10.09 3.20 -7.09
CA TYR A 190 9.89 2.14 -6.10
C TYR A 190 9.84 2.66 -4.65
N CYS A 191 10.72 3.58 -4.27
CA CYS A 191 10.74 4.19 -2.93
C CYS A 191 9.71 5.32 -2.77
N THR A 192 9.17 5.87 -3.86
CA THR A 192 8.31 7.05 -3.87
C THR A 192 7.11 6.94 -2.93
N PRO A 193 6.37 5.82 -2.82
CA PRO A 193 5.28 5.69 -1.87
C PRO A 193 5.71 5.95 -0.42
N GLY A 194 6.85 5.40 0.01
CA GLY A 194 7.38 5.62 1.36
C GLY A 194 7.74 7.08 1.61
N PHE A 195 8.36 7.75 0.63
CA PHE A 195 8.67 9.18 0.72
C PHE A 195 7.41 10.04 0.81
N LEU A 196 6.38 9.75 -0.01
CA LEU A 196 5.11 10.49 0.01
C LEU A 196 4.37 10.32 1.33
N VAL A 197 4.34 9.12 1.90
CA VAL A 197 3.73 8.86 3.22
C VAL A 197 4.47 9.62 4.31
N THR A 198 5.80 9.61 4.30
CA THR A 198 6.63 10.35 5.26
C THR A 198 6.44 11.86 5.11
N ALA A 199 6.42 12.37 3.87
CA ALA A 199 6.17 13.78 3.59
C ALA A 199 4.77 14.22 4.06
N LYS A 200 3.74 13.38 3.84
CA LYS A 200 2.38 13.65 4.34
C LYS A 200 2.34 13.76 5.86
N ALA A 201 2.97 12.83 6.57
CA ALA A 201 3.04 12.86 8.03
C ALA A 201 3.79 14.11 8.54
N LEU A 202 4.84 14.54 7.83
CA LEU A 202 5.56 15.78 8.12
C LEU A 202 4.65 17.00 7.94
N LEU A 203 3.96 17.10 6.79
CA LEU A 203 3.10 18.25 6.47
C LEU A 203 1.87 18.33 7.39
N ASP A 204 1.35 17.20 7.87
CA ASP A 204 0.29 17.21 8.88
C ASP A 204 0.75 17.80 10.21
N LYS A 205 2.01 17.58 10.58
CA LYS A 205 2.60 18.07 11.82
C LYS A 205 3.14 19.49 11.69
N PHE A 206 3.74 19.79 10.55
CA PHE A 206 4.37 21.07 10.22
C PHE A 206 3.89 21.50 8.83
N PRO A 207 2.81 22.29 8.73
CA PRO A 207 2.29 22.76 7.44
C PRO A 207 3.29 23.60 6.63
N GLU A 208 4.23 24.24 7.29
CA GLU A 208 5.33 25.05 6.70
C GLU A 208 6.68 24.53 7.21
N PRO A 209 7.14 23.36 6.71
CA PRO A 209 8.39 22.79 7.21
C PRO A 209 9.61 23.55 6.67
N THR A 210 10.66 23.66 7.48
CA THR A 210 11.96 24.10 7.00
C THR A 210 12.65 22.99 6.20
N GLU A 211 13.65 23.36 5.39
CA GLU A 211 14.43 22.37 4.64
C GLU A 211 15.09 21.34 5.57
N GLU A 212 15.56 21.77 6.73
CA GLU A 212 16.18 20.93 7.75
C GLU A 212 15.16 19.91 8.30
N GLN A 213 13.94 20.35 8.60
CA GLN A 213 12.86 19.46 9.05
C GLN A 213 12.48 18.44 8.01
N ILE A 214 12.50 18.82 6.71
CA ILE A 214 12.27 17.89 5.61
C ILE A 214 13.38 16.85 5.54
N LYS A 215 14.65 17.28 5.61
CA LYS A 215 15.82 16.37 5.60
C LYS A 215 15.77 15.39 6.77
N GLU A 216 15.46 15.88 7.97
CA GLU A 216 15.34 15.05 9.16
C GLU A 216 14.20 14.01 9.02
N ALA A 217 13.02 14.44 8.57
CA ALA A 217 11.90 13.55 8.38
C ALA A 217 12.19 12.45 7.33
N LEU A 218 12.90 12.81 6.25
CA LEU A 218 13.25 11.88 5.17
C LEU A 218 14.50 11.04 5.44
N ALA A 219 15.22 11.27 6.55
CA ALA A 219 16.48 10.57 6.86
C ALA A 219 16.33 9.05 6.93
N GLY A 220 15.13 8.55 7.28
CA GLY A 220 14.78 7.12 7.29
C GLY A 220 14.37 6.54 5.93
N ASN A 221 14.32 7.34 4.87
CA ASN A 221 13.92 6.89 3.55
C ASN A 221 15.12 6.81 2.59
N ILE A 222 15.35 5.63 2.00
CA ILE A 222 16.48 5.38 1.10
C ILE A 222 16.02 5.37 -0.35
N CYS A 223 16.70 6.16 -1.19
CA CYS A 223 16.50 6.18 -2.62
C CYS A 223 17.81 5.82 -3.34
N SER A 224 17.87 4.64 -4.00
CA SER A 224 19.03 4.20 -4.76
C SER A 224 19.27 5.04 -6.04
N CYS A 225 18.26 5.73 -6.54
CA CYS A 225 18.38 6.63 -7.70
C CYS A 225 18.94 8.02 -7.34
N GLY A 226 19.02 8.34 -6.04
CA GLY A 226 19.62 9.60 -5.57
C GLY A 226 18.78 10.86 -5.79
N THR A 227 17.45 10.76 -5.81
CA THR A 227 16.55 11.90 -6.09
C THR A 227 16.30 12.81 -4.88
N TYR A 228 17.11 12.75 -3.81
CA TYR A 228 16.89 13.47 -2.56
C TYR A 228 16.68 14.99 -2.69
N PRO A 229 17.47 15.75 -3.47
CA PRO A 229 17.24 17.18 -3.62
C PRO A 229 15.85 17.51 -4.20
N ARG A 230 15.38 16.66 -5.11
CA ARG A 230 14.08 16.84 -5.76
C ARG A 230 12.91 16.56 -4.82
N HIS A 231 13.07 15.61 -3.87
CA HIS A 231 12.07 15.37 -2.82
C HIS A 231 11.89 16.60 -1.94
N ILE A 232 13.00 17.25 -1.53
CA ILE A 232 12.96 18.47 -0.70
C ILE A 232 12.21 19.58 -1.42
N THR A 233 12.59 19.87 -2.67
CA THR A 233 11.94 20.92 -3.47
C THR A 233 10.46 20.65 -3.70
N ALA A 234 10.10 19.40 -3.98
CA ALA A 234 8.70 19.00 -4.19
C ALA A 234 7.85 19.18 -2.92
N ILE A 235 8.40 18.82 -1.74
CA ILE A 235 7.69 18.96 -0.47
C ILE A 235 7.50 20.43 -0.10
N MET A 236 8.52 21.28 -0.32
CA MET A 236 8.41 22.72 -0.08
C MET A 236 7.34 23.35 -0.96
N GLU A 237 7.32 23.03 -2.26
CA GLU A 237 6.27 23.52 -3.18
C GLU A 237 4.87 23.02 -2.77
N ALA A 238 4.77 21.77 -2.36
CA ALA A 238 3.50 21.21 -1.91
C ALA A 238 2.98 21.91 -0.66
N ALA A 239 3.85 22.18 0.31
CA ALA A 239 3.51 22.93 1.52
C ALA A 239 2.95 24.31 1.21
N ASP A 240 3.61 25.05 0.32
CA ASP A 240 3.16 26.38 -0.13
C ASP A 240 1.77 26.32 -0.78
N LYS A 241 1.54 25.37 -1.68
CA LYS A 241 0.25 25.19 -2.35
C LYS A 241 -0.87 24.76 -1.40
N MET A 242 -0.58 23.86 -0.47
CA MET A 242 -1.57 23.39 0.52
C MET A 242 -1.99 24.52 1.46
N LYS A 243 -1.10 25.47 1.76
CA LYS A 243 -1.39 26.65 2.57
C LYS A 243 -2.32 27.63 1.84
N HIS A 244 -2.09 27.86 0.55
CA HIS A 244 -2.83 28.86 -0.24
C HIS A 244 -4.12 28.32 -0.88
N GLY A 245 -4.52 27.07 -0.61
CA GLY A 245 -5.81 26.52 -1.01
C GLY A 245 -5.98 26.35 -2.52
N ALA A 246 -4.93 25.91 -3.22
CA ALA A 246 -4.97 25.69 -4.68
C ALA A 246 -5.69 24.40 -5.07
#